data_b116def617fd75e5e7a1e543252ea244
#
_entry.id   b116def617fd75e5e7a1e543252ea244
#
_cell.length_a   1.000
_cell.length_b   1.000
_cell.length_c   1.000
_cell.angle_alpha   90.00
_cell.angle_beta   90.00
_cell.angle_gamma   90.00
#
_symmetry.space_group_name_H-M   'P 1'
#
loop_
_entity.id
_entity.type
_entity.pdbx_description
1 polymer ?
#
loop_
_entity_poly.entity_id
_entity_poly.type
_entity_poly.pdbx_seq_one_letter_code
_entity_poly.pdbx_strand_id
1 'polypeptide(L)'
;MGTVAISGLNNTDNPAPGIPVAKSLKENHRLIGFSYDPNEPGNYQKVVDKTYLMPYPSLGFDELKQRLLYIKEKENITAIIPNLDAELPLYIKYQEEINNMGIKLCLPSAENFELRNKNKLDSLSEQLEITYPKTYEISSIVELERIIEEDSLEFPLMIKGNYYKAYKSYSLDAAKEAFVKISNEWGFPILVQKVVFGDEVNLVGVGDGKGELKGAVAIKKLTTTDIGKIWTGLTIQNEKLMQIAKDFVAQTAWRGPFELECMINMQNIYLIEINPRFPAWVYFATDIGINLPQIVMDIIEEKEVSPQLEYPTNKMYIRVVDEFTTDFTDFMKLLSTQEL
;
A
#
# COMPACT_ATOMS: atom_id res chain seq x y z
N MET A 1 -17.39 -3.91 20.33
CA MET A 1 -16.37 -4.67 19.63
C MET A 1 -16.94 -5.10 18.28
N GLY A 2 -16.39 -4.61 17.19
CA GLY A 2 -16.78 -5.03 15.84
C GLY A 2 -15.98 -6.24 15.38
N THR A 3 -16.52 -6.99 14.43
CA THR A 3 -15.77 -8.03 13.71
C THR A 3 -15.22 -7.43 12.42
N VAL A 4 -13.90 -7.39 12.28
CA VAL A 4 -13.20 -6.75 11.17
C VAL A 4 -12.51 -7.79 10.31
N ALA A 5 -12.75 -7.75 9.01
CA ALA A 5 -12.03 -8.58 8.05
C ALA A 5 -10.78 -7.83 7.53
N ILE A 6 -9.68 -8.53 7.37
CA ILE A 6 -8.39 -7.98 6.96
C ILE A 6 -7.76 -8.90 5.91
N SER A 7 -7.40 -8.37 4.77
CA SER A 7 -6.68 -9.11 3.74
C SER A 7 -5.17 -8.89 3.80
N GLY A 8 -4.42 -9.61 2.96
CA GLY A 8 -2.98 -9.47 2.86
C GLY A 8 -2.23 -10.16 3.99
N LEU A 9 -2.49 -11.46 4.17
CA LEU A 9 -1.88 -12.28 5.23
C LEU A 9 -0.51 -12.83 4.85
N ASN A 10 0.01 -12.50 3.67
CA ASN A 10 1.36 -12.88 3.27
C ASN A 10 2.40 -12.17 4.16
N ASN A 11 3.17 -12.94 4.90
CA ASN A 11 4.21 -12.45 5.80
C ASN A 11 5.57 -13.10 5.49
N THR A 12 5.97 -13.02 4.22
CA THR A 12 7.24 -13.53 3.69
C THR A 12 8.27 -12.39 3.56
N ASP A 13 9.30 -12.59 2.75
CA ASP A 13 10.27 -11.57 2.32
C ASP A 13 9.61 -10.40 1.55
N ASN A 14 8.46 -10.67 0.89
CA ASN A 14 7.59 -9.63 0.30
C ASN A 14 6.30 -9.49 1.13
N PRO A 15 6.37 -8.87 2.31
CA PRO A 15 5.24 -8.85 3.24
C PRO A 15 4.11 -7.96 2.75
N ALA A 16 2.90 -8.45 2.98
CA ALA A 16 1.68 -7.65 2.86
C ALA A 16 1.31 -7.00 4.21
N PRO A 17 0.47 -5.95 4.20
CA PRO A 17 0.15 -5.19 5.42
C PRO A 17 -0.80 -5.88 6.40
N GLY A 18 -1.48 -6.97 6.01
CA GLY A 18 -2.57 -7.55 6.80
C GLY A 18 -2.17 -7.98 8.21
N ILE A 19 -1.02 -8.65 8.38
CA ILE A 19 -0.54 -9.03 9.71
C ILE A 19 -0.20 -7.81 10.59
N PRO A 20 0.53 -6.78 10.12
CA PRO A 20 0.71 -5.53 10.85
C PRO A 20 -0.60 -4.83 11.22
N VAL A 21 -1.57 -4.76 10.32
CA VAL A 21 -2.91 -4.19 10.59
C VAL A 21 -3.63 -5.01 11.66
N ALA A 22 -3.61 -6.34 11.55
CA ALA A 22 -4.21 -7.23 12.54
C ALA A 22 -3.59 -7.05 13.93
N LYS A 23 -2.26 -6.96 14.03
CA LYS A 23 -1.57 -6.67 15.30
C LYS A 23 -2.04 -5.36 15.94
N SER A 24 -2.30 -4.33 15.12
CA SER A 24 -2.76 -3.02 15.58
C SER A 24 -4.20 -3.02 16.13
N LEU A 25 -5.03 -3.98 15.69
CA LEU A 25 -6.47 -4.03 16.03
C LEU A 25 -6.84 -5.15 17.01
N LYS A 26 -5.96 -6.12 17.23
CA LYS A 26 -6.24 -7.37 17.96
C LYS A 26 -6.82 -7.17 19.36
N GLU A 27 -6.43 -6.12 20.06
CA GLU A 27 -6.89 -5.88 21.43
C GLU A 27 -8.34 -5.37 21.48
N ASN A 28 -8.82 -4.71 20.42
CA ASN A 28 -10.08 -4.01 20.39
C ASN A 28 -11.15 -4.66 19.49
N HIS A 29 -10.76 -5.59 18.63
CA HIS A 29 -11.63 -6.16 17.61
C HIS A 29 -11.45 -7.68 17.48
N ARG A 30 -12.54 -8.36 17.12
CA ARG A 30 -12.46 -9.72 16.59
C ARG A 30 -12.02 -9.64 15.13
N LEU A 31 -11.01 -10.43 14.75
CA LEU A 31 -10.35 -10.31 13.46
C LEU A 31 -10.56 -11.55 12.59
N ILE A 32 -11.03 -11.32 11.35
CA ILE A 32 -11.18 -12.34 10.33
C ILE A 32 -10.14 -12.10 9.24
N GLY A 33 -9.31 -13.10 8.98
CA GLY A 33 -8.32 -13.04 7.92
C GLY A 33 -8.92 -13.42 6.57
N PHE A 34 -8.67 -12.59 5.55
CA PHE A 34 -8.96 -12.89 4.16
C PHE A 34 -7.66 -13.24 3.44
N SER A 35 -7.58 -14.45 2.91
CA SER A 35 -6.41 -14.98 2.21
C SER A 35 -6.78 -15.41 0.81
N TYR A 36 -5.82 -15.35 -0.10
CA TYR A 36 -5.98 -15.83 -1.48
C TYR A 36 -5.17 -17.10 -1.77
N ASP A 37 -4.29 -17.48 -0.85
CA ASP A 37 -3.45 -18.67 -0.99
C ASP A 37 -3.34 -19.39 0.35
N PRO A 38 -3.64 -20.71 0.41
CA PRO A 38 -3.47 -21.49 1.63
C PRO A 38 -2.02 -21.55 2.13
N ASN A 39 -1.04 -21.22 1.30
CA ASN A 39 0.37 -21.16 1.68
C ASN A 39 0.78 -19.85 2.35
N GLU A 40 -0.10 -18.83 2.45
CA GLU A 40 0.23 -17.60 3.16
C GLU A 40 0.49 -17.88 4.64
N PRO A 41 1.67 -17.54 5.20
CA PRO A 41 2.02 -17.87 6.59
C PRO A 41 1.06 -17.28 7.61
N GLY A 42 0.49 -16.09 7.33
CA GLY A 42 -0.44 -15.42 8.21
C GLY A 42 -1.75 -16.17 8.45
N ASN A 43 -2.11 -17.13 7.60
CA ASN A 43 -3.28 -18.00 7.81
C ASN A 43 -3.19 -18.80 9.11
N TYR A 44 -1.97 -19.10 9.55
CA TYR A 44 -1.67 -19.99 10.67
C TYR A 44 -1.11 -19.23 11.88
N GLN A 45 -0.84 -17.93 11.71
CA GLN A 45 -0.44 -17.08 12.83
C GLN A 45 -1.68 -16.69 13.65
N LYS A 46 -1.64 -16.92 14.97
CA LYS A 46 -2.74 -16.62 15.90
C LYS A 46 -2.93 -15.11 16.13
N VAL A 47 -2.83 -14.32 15.06
CA VAL A 47 -3.07 -12.87 15.07
C VAL A 47 -4.49 -12.54 14.64
N VAL A 48 -5.09 -13.39 13.80
CA VAL A 48 -6.51 -13.36 13.44
C VAL A 48 -7.25 -14.52 14.11
N ASP A 49 -8.54 -14.36 14.37
CA ASP A 49 -9.35 -15.36 15.07
C ASP A 49 -9.83 -16.48 14.15
N LYS A 50 -9.96 -16.16 12.87
CA LYS A 50 -10.37 -17.09 11.82
C LYS A 50 -9.84 -16.65 10.47
N THR A 51 -9.64 -17.58 9.55
CA THR A 51 -9.19 -17.29 8.17
C THR A 51 -10.17 -17.87 7.17
N TYR A 52 -10.43 -17.13 6.09
CA TYR A 52 -11.24 -17.53 4.95
C TYR A 52 -10.46 -17.35 3.65
N LEU A 53 -10.44 -18.37 2.80
CA LEU A 53 -9.98 -18.22 1.42
C LEU A 53 -11.01 -17.45 0.62
N MET A 54 -10.54 -16.44 -0.08
CA MET A 54 -11.33 -15.53 -0.90
C MET A 54 -11.20 -15.88 -2.38
N PRO A 55 -12.23 -15.63 -3.19
CA PRO A 55 -12.11 -15.72 -4.64
C PRO A 55 -11.11 -14.65 -5.14
N TYR A 56 -10.29 -15.00 -6.12
CA TYR A 56 -9.39 -14.02 -6.74
C TYR A 56 -10.18 -12.83 -7.32
N PRO A 57 -9.68 -11.59 -7.19
CA PRO A 57 -10.36 -10.40 -7.70
C PRO A 57 -10.72 -10.47 -9.20
N SER A 58 -9.93 -11.22 -9.98
CA SER A 58 -10.17 -11.46 -11.42
C SER A 58 -11.45 -12.24 -11.73
N LEU A 59 -12.04 -12.94 -10.75
CA LEU A 59 -13.32 -13.65 -10.91
C LEU A 59 -14.53 -12.69 -10.85
N GLY A 60 -14.31 -11.44 -10.45
CA GLY A 60 -15.33 -10.41 -10.45
C GLY A 60 -16.13 -10.28 -9.16
N PHE A 61 -17.09 -9.35 -9.19
CA PHE A 61 -17.83 -8.97 -7.99
C PHE A 61 -18.84 -9.99 -7.51
N ASP A 62 -19.48 -10.72 -8.41
CA ASP A 62 -20.52 -11.68 -8.00
C ASP A 62 -19.96 -12.79 -7.12
N GLU A 63 -18.78 -13.31 -7.44
CA GLU A 63 -18.08 -14.30 -6.61
C GLU A 63 -17.65 -13.69 -5.27
N LEU A 64 -17.09 -12.48 -5.28
CA LEU A 64 -16.73 -11.76 -4.06
C LEU A 64 -17.97 -11.54 -3.18
N LYS A 65 -19.08 -11.08 -3.76
CA LYS A 65 -20.34 -10.78 -3.06
C LYS A 65 -20.90 -12.03 -2.38
N GLN A 66 -20.98 -13.15 -3.10
CA GLN A 66 -21.47 -14.41 -2.53
C GLN A 66 -20.60 -14.84 -1.33
N ARG A 67 -19.26 -14.72 -1.48
CA ARG A 67 -18.33 -15.08 -0.41
C ARG A 67 -18.46 -14.15 0.80
N LEU A 68 -18.58 -12.84 0.57
CA LEU A 68 -18.80 -11.87 1.65
C LEU A 68 -20.10 -12.10 2.40
N LEU A 69 -21.20 -12.41 1.70
CA LEU A 69 -22.49 -12.72 2.35
C LEU A 69 -22.37 -13.96 3.22
N TYR A 70 -21.73 -15.02 2.72
CA TYR A 70 -21.50 -16.24 3.49
C TYR A 70 -20.70 -15.98 4.77
N ILE A 71 -19.58 -15.22 4.66
CA ILE A 71 -18.74 -14.91 5.82
C ILE A 71 -19.49 -13.99 6.78
N LYS A 72 -20.25 -13.03 6.26
CA LYS A 72 -21.07 -12.13 7.10
C LYS A 72 -22.10 -12.87 7.92
N GLU A 73 -22.78 -13.84 7.33
CA GLU A 73 -23.75 -14.68 8.04
C GLU A 73 -23.09 -15.49 9.17
N LYS A 74 -21.90 -16.03 8.93
CA LYS A 74 -21.17 -16.84 9.92
C LYS A 74 -20.49 -16.03 11.02
N GLU A 75 -19.86 -14.89 10.66
CA GLU A 75 -18.93 -14.19 11.52
C GLU A 75 -19.41 -12.80 11.94
N ASN A 76 -20.53 -12.34 11.34
CA ASN A 76 -21.08 -11.01 11.56
C ASN A 76 -20.04 -9.88 11.35
N ILE A 77 -19.25 -9.99 10.26
CA ILE A 77 -18.29 -8.94 9.90
C ILE A 77 -19.00 -7.61 9.65
N THR A 78 -18.46 -6.53 10.20
CA THR A 78 -19.01 -5.16 10.09
C THR A 78 -18.14 -4.23 9.26
N ALA A 79 -16.87 -4.56 9.08
CA ALA A 79 -15.93 -3.78 8.30
C ALA A 79 -14.90 -4.67 7.59
N ILE A 80 -14.33 -4.15 6.51
CA ILE A 80 -13.19 -4.76 5.81
C ILE A 80 -12.10 -3.70 5.65
N ILE A 81 -10.85 -4.08 5.94
CA ILE A 81 -9.65 -3.31 5.60
C ILE A 81 -8.87 -4.10 4.55
N PRO A 82 -9.08 -3.82 3.26
CA PRO A 82 -8.34 -4.45 2.18
C PRO A 82 -6.91 -3.87 2.09
N ASN A 83 -5.92 -4.73 1.88
CA ASN A 83 -4.50 -4.36 1.93
C ASN A 83 -3.68 -4.78 0.70
N LEU A 84 -4.33 -5.31 -0.33
CA LEU A 84 -3.65 -5.76 -1.55
C LEU A 84 -4.06 -4.88 -2.74
N ASP A 85 -3.08 -4.37 -3.48
CA ASP A 85 -3.31 -3.51 -4.64
C ASP A 85 -4.22 -4.16 -5.69
N ALA A 86 -4.16 -5.49 -5.84
CA ALA A 86 -4.94 -6.24 -6.81
C ALA A 86 -6.45 -6.30 -6.47
N GLU A 87 -6.83 -6.19 -5.19
CA GLU A 87 -8.23 -6.26 -4.76
C GLU A 87 -8.91 -4.89 -4.68
N LEU A 88 -8.13 -3.82 -4.44
CA LEU A 88 -8.67 -2.47 -4.22
C LEU A 88 -9.60 -1.97 -5.33
N PRO A 89 -9.28 -2.14 -6.64
CA PRO A 89 -10.19 -1.70 -7.70
C PRO A 89 -11.59 -2.28 -7.57
N LEU A 90 -11.70 -3.56 -7.17
CA LEU A 90 -12.97 -4.23 -7.02
C LEU A 90 -13.75 -3.70 -5.81
N TYR A 91 -13.09 -3.54 -4.65
CA TYR A 91 -13.70 -2.98 -3.44
C TYR A 91 -14.11 -1.52 -3.63
N ILE A 92 -13.30 -0.70 -4.30
CA ILE A 92 -13.62 0.71 -4.57
C ILE A 92 -14.82 0.82 -5.52
N LYS A 93 -14.82 0.05 -6.60
CA LYS A 93 -15.91 0.09 -7.59
C LYS A 93 -17.26 -0.29 -6.99
N TYR A 94 -17.29 -1.26 -6.08
CA TYR A 94 -18.52 -1.80 -5.50
C TYR A 94 -18.69 -1.43 -4.01
N GLN A 95 -18.04 -0.36 -3.58
CA GLN A 95 -18.06 0.08 -2.18
C GLN A 95 -19.48 0.36 -1.67
N GLU A 96 -20.34 0.91 -2.51
CA GLU A 96 -21.73 1.20 -2.15
C GLU A 96 -22.54 -0.07 -1.92
N GLU A 97 -22.43 -1.06 -2.82
CA GLU A 97 -23.12 -2.36 -2.68
C GLU A 97 -22.65 -3.11 -1.44
N ILE A 98 -21.34 -3.08 -1.15
CA ILE A 98 -20.77 -3.70 0.05
C ILE A 98 -21.28 -3.00 1.31
N ASN A 99 -21.35 -1.66 1.29
CA ASN A 99 -21.92 -0.88 2.38
C ASN A 99 -23.41 -1.22 2.62
N ASN A 100 -24.18 -1.43 1.54
CA ASN A 100 -25.59 -1.85 1.61
C ASN A 100 -25.76 -3.26 2.17
N MET A 101 -24.74 -4.10 2.08
CA MET A 101 -24.70 -5.40 2.78
C MET A 101 -24.44 -5.25 4.28
N GLY A 102 -24.22 -4.01 4.78
CA GLY A 102 -23.86 -3.73 6.17
C GLY A 102 -22.41 -4.06 6.51
N ILE A 103 -21.52 -4.03 5.53
CA ILE A 103 -20.07 -4.15 5.68
C ILE A 103 -19.45 -2.82 5.26
N LYS A 104 -18.77 -2.14 6.16
CA LYS A 104 -18.23 -0.81 5.91
C LYS A 104 -16.80 -0.87 5.41
N LEU A 105 -16.47 0.08 4.54
CA LEU A 105 -15.14 0.29 3.96
C LEU A 105 -14.69 1.73 4.21
N CYS A 106 -13.39 1.92 4.33
CA CYS A 106 -12.76 3.26 4.36
C CYS A 106 -11.71 3.32 3.25
N LEU A 107 -12.17 3.66 2.06
CA LEU A 107 -11.39 3.67 0.83
C LEU A 107 -11.55 5.00 0.09
N PRO A 108 -10.59 5.41 -0.74
CA PRO A 108 -10.72 6.58 -1.59
C PRO A 108 -11.83 6.37 -2.64
N SER A 109 -12.26 7.46 -3.26
CA SER A 109 -13.10 7.39 -4.46
C SER A 109 -12.33 6.76 -5.63
N ALA A 110 -13.05 6.29 -6.65
CA ALA A 110 -12.41 5.76 -7.85
C ALA A 110 -11.53 6.81 -8.55
N GLU A 111 -11.94 8.08 -8.53
CA GLU A 111 -11.17 9.19 -9.09
C GLU A 111 -9.86 9.41 -8.32
N ASN A 112 -9.92 9.44 -6.98
CA ASN A 112 -8.73 9.59 -6.15
C ASN A 112 -7.79 8.39 -6.26
N PHE A 113 -8.34 7.18 -6.37
CA PHE A 113 -7.53 5.99 -6.57
C PHE A 113 -6.68 6.05 -7.84
N GLU A 114 -7.19 6.69 -8.91
CA GLU A 114 -6.46 6.89 -10.16
C GLU A 114 -5.29 7.88 -10.02
N LEU A 115 -5.24 8.74 -9.00
CA LEU A 115 -4.13 9.66 -8.76
C LEU A 115 -2.80 8.94 -8.51
N ARG A 116 -2.84 7.67 -8.09
CA ARG A 116 -1.64 6.83 -7.94
C ARG A 116 -0.98 6.45 -9.28
N ASN A 117 -1.69 6.61 -10.39
CA ASN A 117 -1.16 6.29 -11.70
C ASN A 117 0.02 7.22 -12.03
N LYS A 118 1.12 6.63 -12.44
CA LYS A 118 2.40 7.34 -12.64
C LYS A 118 2.30 8.49 -13.65
N ASN A 119 1.37 8.40 -14.61
CA ASN A 119 1.10 9.47 -15.57
C ASN A 119 0.29 10.64 -14.98
N LYS A 120 -0.26 10.51 -13.76
CA LYS A 120 -0.97 11.58 -13.04
C LYS A 120 -0.13 12.21 -11.93
N LEU A 121 0.98 11.56 -11.54
CA LEU A 121 1.82 12.03 -10.44
C LEU A 121 2.50 13.36 -10.74
N ASP A 122 2.79 13.67 -12.00
CA ASP A 122 3.38 14.94 -12.40
C ASP A 122 2.42 16.10 -12.09
N SER A 123 1.19 16.04 -12.61
CA SER A 123 0.17 17.08 -12.36
C SER A 123 -0.23 17.18 -10.88
N LEU A 124 -0.31 16.07 -10.18
CA LEU A 124 -0.57 16.09 -8.74
C LEU A 124 0.61 16.73 -7.97
N SER A 125 1.83 16.45 -8.38
CA SER A 125 3.01 17.04 -7.76
C SER A 125 3.06 18.56 -7.95
N GLU A 126 2.69 19.05 -9.11
CA GLU A 126 2.53 20.49 -9.35
C GLU A 126 1.49 21.11 -8.42
N GLN A 127 0.31 20.48 -8.26
CA GLN A 127 -0.73 20.94 -7.35
C GLN A 127 -0.27 20.99 -5.89
N LEU A 128 0.53 20.01 -5.47
CA LEU A 128 1.07 19.91 -4.11
C LEU A 128 2.36 20.73 -3.89
N GLU A 129 2.80 21.49 -4.90
CA GLU A 129 4.04 22.26 -4.87
C GLU A 129 5.28 21.42 -4.50
N ILE A 130 5.31 20.16 -4.95
CA ILE A 130 6.44 19.24 -4.80
C ILE A 130 7.00 18.86 -6.16
N THR A 131 8.18 18.27 -6.17
CA THR A 131 8.83 17.88 -7.42
C THR A 131 8.43 16.44 -7.79
N TYR A 132 8.21 16.20 -9.09
CA TYR A 132 8.14 14.86 -9.66
C TYR A 132 9.38 14.61 -10.51
N PRO A 133 10.05 13.45 -10.40
CA PRO A 133 11.20 13.16 -11.25
C PRO A 133 10.79 13.15 -12.73
N LYS A 134 11.54 13.85 -13.59
CA LYS A 134 11.22 13.88 -15.04
C LYS A 134 11.08 12.45 -15.57
N THR A 135 9.90 12.15 -16.12
CA THR A 135 9.48 10.82 -16.52
C THR A 135 8.94 10.86 -17.97
N TYR A 136 9.27 9.84 -18.75
CA TYR A 136 8.83 9.68 -20.12
C TYR A 136 8.10 8.35 -20.26
N GLU A 137 7.01 8.35 -21.02
CA GLU A 137 6.32 7.12 -21.43
C GLU A 137 6.84 6.70 -22.81
N ILE A 138 7.22 5.44 -22.93
CA ILE A 138 7.72 4.87 -24.19
C ILE A 138 7.08 3.52 -24.47
N SER A 139 7.01 3.18 -25.76
CA SER A 139 6.48 1.89 -26.23
C SER A 139 7.47 1.13 -27.13
N SER A 140 8.64 1.70 -27.39
CA SER A 140 9.68 1.07 -28.21
C SER A 140 11.09 1.42 -27.76
N ILE A 141 12.05 0.56 -28.14
CA ILE A 141 13.49 0.83 -27.92
C ILE A 141 13.95 2.05 -28.72
N VAL A 142 13.36 2.29 -29.89
CA VAL A 142 13.69 3.47 -30.71
C VAL A 142 13.31 4.76 -29.98
N GLU A 143 12.15 4.77 -29.31
CA GLU A 143 11.76 5.91 -28.46
C GLU A 143 12.70 6.07 -27.27
N LEU A 144 13.14 4.97 -26.65
CA LEU A 144 14.13 5.02 -25.56
C LEU A 144 15.43 5.70 -26.02
N GLU A 145 15.97 5.29 -27.16
CA GLU A 145 17.19 5.88 -27.73
C GLU A 145 16.99 7.36 -28.04
N ARG A 146 15.86 7.69 -28.68
CA ARG A 146 15.52 9.07 -29.06
C ARG A 146 15.45 10.00 -27.85
N ILE A 147 14.71 9.63 -26.78
CA ILE A 147 14.57 10.52 -25.62
C ILE A 147 15.89 10.68 -24.85
N ILE A 148 16.76 9.65 -24.84
CA ILE A 148 18.09 9.77 -24.20
C ILE A 148 18.94 10.76 -24.99
N GLU A 149 18.90 10.74 -26.31
CA GLU A 149 19.71 11.62 -27.17
C GLU A 149 19.15 13.05 -27.18
N GLU A 150 17.84 13.22 -27.51
CA GLU A 150 17.20 14.55 -27.66
C GLU A 150 17.16 15.34 -26.35
N ASP A 151 16.87 14.69 -25.23
CA ASP A 151 16.77 15.34 -23.91
C ASP A 151 18.08 15.25 -23.09
N SER A 152 19.14 14.73 -23.69
CA SER A 152 20.47 14.57 -23.05
C SER A 152 20.35 13.91 -21.68
N LEU A 153 19.64 12.78 -21.60
CA LEU A 153 19.42 12.09 -20.34
C LEU A 153 20.69 11.40 -19.88
N GLU A 154 21.13 11.73 -18.68
CA GLU A 154 22.30 11.13 -18.06
C GLU A 154 21.93 9.87 -17.28
N PHE A 155 22.77 8.83 -17.36
CA PHE A 155 22.66 7.64 -16.53
C PHE A 155 23.13 7.89 -15.09
N PRO A 156 22.59 7.19 -14.09
CA PRO A 156 21.60 6.10 -14.20
C PRO A 156 20.17 6.59 -14.44
N LEU A 157 19.40 5.76 -15.14
CA LEU A 157 17.96 5.95 -15.36
C LEU A 157 17.18 4.81 -14.70
N MET A 158 15.95 5.10 -14.26
CA MET A 158 14.99 4.10 -13.83
C MET A 158 14.11 3.69 -15.00
N ILE A 159 14.11 2.42 -15.33
CA ILE A 159 13.18 1.82 -16.31
C ILE A 159 12.10 1.09 -15.51
N LYS A 160 10.86 1.52 -15.63
CA LYS A 160 9.73 1.07 -14.79
C LYS A 160 8.58 0.55 -15.61
N GLY A 161 7.92 -0.50 -15.14
CA GLY A 161 6.58 -0.85 -15.60
C GLY A 161 5.55 0.12 -15.01
N ASN A 162 4.38 0.19 -15.63
CA ASN A 162 3.32 1.07 -15.15
C ASN A 162 2.85 0.70 -13.73
N TYR A 163 2.81 -0.60 -13.41
CA TYR A 163 2.34 -1.11 -12.11
C TYR A 163 3.46 -1.70 -11.26
N TYR A 164 4.28 -2.56 -11.85
CA TYR A 164 5.30 -3.32 -11.12
C TYR A 164 6.63 -3.28 -11.85
N LYS A 165 7.69 -3.65 -11.12
CA LYS A 165 9.10 -3.69 -11.55
C LYS A 165 9.69 -2.33 -11.87
N ALA A 166 10.89 -2.14 -11.36
CA ALA A 166 11.73 -0.99 -11.64
C ALA A 166 13.19 -1.46 -11.66
N TYR A 167 13.92 -1.08 -12.70
CA TYR A 167 15.34 -1.40 -12.85
C TYR A 167 16.14 -0.11 -12.98
N LYS A 168 17.14 0.04 -12.12
CA LYS A 168 18.12 1.12 -12.23
C LYS A 168 19.18 0.72 -13.25
N SER A 169 19.21 1.42 -14.37
CA SER A 169 20.09 1.15 -15.51
C SER A 169 21.21 2.17 -15.59
N TYR A 170 22.44 1.70 -15.72
CA TYR A 170 23.64 2.52 -15.74
C TYR A 170 24.22 2.73 -17.14
N SER A 171 23.61 2.12 -18.15
CA SER A 171 23.99 2.26 -19.56
C SER A 171 22.76 2.06 -20.45
N LEU A 172 22.88 2.44 -21.73
CA LEU A 172 21.86 2.23 -22.73
C LEU A 172 21.53 0.75 -22.89
N ASP A 173 22.52 -0.13 -22.90
CA ASP A 173 22.31 -1.57 -23.06
C ASP A 173 21.54 -2.14 -21.85
N ALA A 174 21.90 -1.74 -20.62
CA ALA A 174 21.15 -2.14 -19.42
C ALA A 174 19.71 -1.60 -19.46
N ALA A 175 19.48 -0.40 -19.99
CA ALA A 175 18.14 0.17 -20.14
C ALA A 175 17.30 -0.61 -21.16
N LYS A 176 17.90 -1.02 -22.28
CA LYS A 176 17.27 -1.88 -23.30
C LYS A 176 16.89 -3.27 -22.73
N GLU A 177 17.81 -3.88 -21.97
CA GLU A 177 17.51 -5.15 -21.30
C GLU A 177 16.35 -5.03 -20.32
N ALA A 178 16.33 -3.97 -19.51
CA ALA A 178 15.24 -3.68 -18.57
C ALA A 178 13.91 -3.46 -19.31
N PHE A 179 13.94 -2.70 -20.40
CA PHE A 179 12.77 -2.49 -21.27
C PHE A 179 12.20 -3.81 -21.77
N VAL A 180 13.03 -4.71 -22.32
CA VAL A 180 12.60 -6.02 -22.84
C VAL A 180 12.02 -6.90 -21.72
N LYS A 181 12.68 -6.93 -20.55
CA LYS A 181 12.17 -7.70 -19.41
C LYS A 181 10.79 -7.23 -18.98
N ILE A 182 10.60 -5.91 -18.82
CA ILE A 182 9.33 -5.33 -18.38
C ILE A 182 8.26 -5.52 -19.45
N SER A 183 8.55 -5.24 -20.72
CA SER A 183 7.56 -5.36 -21.80
C SER A 183 7.03 -6.78 -21.98
N ASN A 184 7.89 -7.79 -21.79
CA ASN A 184 7.50 -9.19 -21.90
C ASN A 184 6.63 -9.66 -20.72
N GLU A 185 6.85 -9.10 -19.52
CA GLU A 185 6.14 -9.52 -18.31
C GLU A 185 4.86 -8.70 -18.05
N TRP A 186 4.89 -7.40 -18.36
CA TRP A 186 3.86 -6.45 -17.95
C TRP A 186 3.26 -5.61 -19.09
N GLY A 187 3.81 -5.69 -20.31
CA GLY A 187 3.33 -4.91 -21.45
C GLY A 187 3.76 -3.43 -21.41
N PHE A 188 2.94 -2.59 -22.02
CA PHE A 188 3.19 -1.16 -22.21
C PHE A 188 2.13 -0.29 -21.51
N PRO A 189 2.41 1.02 -21.26
CA PRO A 189 3.65 1.74 -21.51
C PRO A 189 4.76 1.38 -20.53
N ILE A 190 6.01 1.67 -20.92
CA ILE A 190 7.20 1.60 -20.04
C ILE A 190 7.63 3.03 -19.72
N LEU A 191 8.01 3.25 -18.47
CA LEU A 191 8.42 4.56 -18.00
C LEU A 191 9.94 4.65 -17.88
N VAL A 192 10.50 5.73 -18.42
CA VAL A 192 11.91 6.11 -18.24
C VAL A 192 11.96 7.34 -17.37
N GLN A 193 12.58 7.22 -16.21
CA GLN A 193 12.58 8.26 -15.19
C GLN A 193 14.01 8.59 -14.76
N LYS A 194 14.31 9.89 -14.58
CA LYS A 194 15.57 10.33 -13.96
C LYS A 194 15.68 9.80 -12.54
N VAL A 195 16.86 9.27 -12.20
CA VAL A 195 17.14 8.84 -10.82
C VAL A 195 17.33 10.06 -9.94
N VAL A 196 16.59 10.11 -8.86
CA VAL A 196 16.80 11.07 -7.77
C VAL A 196 17.69 10.41 -6.73
N PHE A 197 18.80 11.04 -6.41
CA PHE A 197 19.67 10.62 -5.31
C PHE A 197 19.28 11.38 -4.05
N GLY A 198 19.12 10.69 -2.95
CA GLY A 198 18.73 11.29 -1.68
C GLY A 198 18.31 10.23 -0.67
N ASP A 199 17.68 10.67 0.39
CA ASP A 199 17.07 9.81 1.41
C ASP A 199 15.71 9.33 0.94
N GLU A 200 15.48 8.03 0.99
CA GLU A 200 14.17 7.45 0.72
C GLU A 200 13.32 7.50 1.99
N VAL A 201 12.20 8.20 1.90
CA VAL A 201 11.31 8.49 3.03
C VAL A 201 9.89 8.11 2.66
N ASN A 202 9.24 7.37 3.53
CA ASN A 202 7.83 7.03 3.38
C ASN A 202 7.01 7.72 4.48
N LEU A 203 5.84 8.24 4.12
CA LEU A 203 4.86 8.73 5.08
C LEU A 203 3.58 7.91 4.91
N VAL A 204 3.16 7.20 5.97
CA VAL A 204 1.83 6.58 6.02
C VAL A 204 0.86 7.54 6.70
N GLY A 205 -0.34 7.68 6.15
CA GLY A 205 -1.38 8.53 6.71
C GLY A 205 -2.77 7.94 6.53
N VAL A 206 -3.74 8.58 7.21
CA VAL A 206 -5.18 8.28 7.10
C VAL A 206 -5.94 9.59 6.92
N GLY A 207 -6.64 9.72 5.79
CA GLY A 207 -7.56 10.81 5.51
C GLY A 207 -9.00 10.43 5.87
N ASP A 208 -9.81 11.42 6.27
CA ASP A 208 -11.19 11.21 6.70
C ASP A 208 -12.23 11.25 5.57
N GLY A 209 -11.82 11.62 4.36
CA GLY A 209 -12.72 11.84 3.23
C GLY A 209 -13.39 13.20 3.22
N LYS A 210 -13.02 14.09 4.15
CA LYS A 210 -13.55 15.45 4.28
C LYS A 210 -12.46 16.54 4.18
N GLY A 211 -11.23 16.10 3.86
CA GLY A 211 -10.07 16.98 3.69
C GLY A 211 -9.18 17.09 4.93
N GLU A 212 -9.38 16.26 5.97
CA GLU A 212 -8.54 16.31 7.16
C GLU A 212 -7.69 15.05 7.32
N LEU A 213 -6.37 15.24 7.54
CA LEU A 213 -5.42 14.19 7.87
C LEU A 213 -5.56 13.81 9.34
N LYS A 214 -6.05 12.61 9.63
CA LYS A 214 -6.37 12.16 11.00
C LYS A 214 -5.21 11.47 11.72
N GLY A 215 -4.24 10.98 10.99
CA GLY A 215 -3.02 10.43 11.57
C GLY A 215 -1.94 10.25 10.51
N ALA A 216 -0.68 10.42 10.89
CA ALA A 216 0.45 10.18 10.00
C ALA A 216 1.73 9.89 10.76
N VAL A 217 2.58 9.05 10.17
CA VAL A 217 3.95 8.77 10.63
C VAL A 217 4.88 8.70 9.43
N ALA A 218 6.04 9.36 9.54
CA ALA A 218 7.09 9.31 8.52
C ALA A 218 8.30 8.49 8.99
N ILE A 219 8.86 7.71 8.07
CA ILE A 219 10.02 6.86 8.28
C ILE A 219 11.03 7.04 7.16
N LYS A 220 12.31 7.19 7.51
CA LYS A 220 13.42 7.11 6.57
C LYS A 220 13.83 5.65 6.43
N LYS A 221 13.91 5.13 5.19
CA LYS A 221 14.43 3.79 4.91
C LYS A 221 15.94 3.79 5.14
N LEU A 222 16.44 2.85 5.95
CA LEU A 222 17.86 2.63 6.17
C LEU A 222 18.38 1.47 5.34
N THR A 223 17.62 0.36 5.33
CA THR A 223 17.87 -0.80 4.46
C THR A 223 16.55 -1.30 3.88
N THR A 224 16.63 -1.92 2.71
CA THR A 224 15.50 -2.49 1.99
C THR A 224 15.76 -3.92 1.57
N THR A 225 14.69 -4.65 1.25
CA THR A 225 14.79 -5.91 0.50
C THR A 225 15.15 -5.61 -0.96
N ASP A 226 15.49 -6.64 -1.74
CA ASP A 226 15.81 -6.51 -3.17
C ASP A 226 14.65 -5.90 -4.00
N ILE A 227 13.42 -5.98 -3.49
CA ILE A 227 12.22 -5.41 -4.12
C ILE A 227 11.80 -4.04 -3.52
N GLY A 228 12.68 -3.40 -2.73
CA GLY A 228 12.47 -2.05 -2.19
C GLY A 228 11.60 -1.95 -0.93
N LYS A 229 11.17 -3.07 -0.33
CA LYS A 229 10.43 -3.05 0.94
C LYS A 229 11.34 -2.67 2.11
N ILE A 230 10.84 -1.88 3.06
CA ILE A 230 11.61 -1.47 4.24
C ILE A 230 11.99 -2.70 5.07
N TRP A 231 13.30 -2.87 5.31
CA TRP A 231 13.84 -3.86 6.23
C TRP A 231 14.19 -3.22 7.57
N THR A 232 14.90 -2.10 7.53
CA THR A 232 15.11 -1.24 8.70
C THR A 232 14.80 0.21 8.35
N GLY A 233 14.30 0.96 9.31
CA GLY A 233 13.95 2.36 9.12
C GLY A 233 14.00 3.14 10.42
N LEU A 234 13.92 4.45 10.31
CA LEU A 234 14.02 5.38 11.42
C LEU A 234 12.89 6.40 11.35
N THR A 235 12.14 6.61 12.44
CA THR A 235 11.16 7.69 12.49
C THR A 235 11.83 9.04 12.37
N ILE A 236 11.27 9.88 11.51
CA ILE A 236 11.70 11.25 11.31
C ILE A 236 10.54 12.22 11.47
N GLN A 237 10.82 13.45 11.82
CA GLN A 237 9.91 14.56 11.62
C GLN A 237 10.44 15.44 10.49
N ASN A 238 9.57 15.74 9.53
CA ASN A 238 9.84 16.66 8.45
C ASN A 238 8.57 17.49 8.20
N GLU A 239 8.62 18.75 8.61
CA GLU A 239 7.46 19.66 8.55
C GLU A 239 6.93 19.81 7.13
N LYS A 240 7.83 19.92 6.13
CA LYS A 240 7.45 20.05 4.73
C LYS A 240 6.73 18.78 4.23
N LEU A 241 7.25 17.60 4.55
CA LEU A 241 6.60 16.32 4.17
C LEU A 241 5.23 16.16 4.86
N MET A 242 5.13 16.55 6.12
CA MET A 242 3.86 16.54 6.84
C MET A 242 2.85 17.53 6.24
N GLN A 243 3.31 18.70 5.82
CA GLN A 243 2.44 19.68 5.14
C GLN A 243 1.96 19.13 3.80
N ILE A 244 2.84 18.52 2.99
CA ILE A 244 2.47 17.84 1.75
C ILE A 244 1.36 16.78 1.99
N ALA A 245 1.48 15.98 3.04
CA ALA A 245 0.46 14.98 3.36
C ALA A 245 -0.88 15.61 3.75
N LYS A 246 -0.87 16.75 4.48
CA LYS A 246 -2.08 17.52 4.78
C LYS A 246 -2.71 18.11 3.51
N ASP A 247 -1.91 18.70 2.64
CA ASP A 247 -2.36 19.30 1.39
C ASP A 247 -2.91 18.25 0.43
N PHE A 248 -2.25 17.07 0.35
CA PHE A 248 -2.75 15.93 -0.39
C PHE A 248 -4.16 15.52 0.06
N VAL A 249 -4.36 15.35 1.37
CA VAL A 249 -5.67 14.96 1.91
C VAL A 249 -6.70 16.08 1.74
N ALA A 250 -6.31 17.35 1.94
CA ALA A 250 -7.20 18.50 1.80
C ALA A 250 -7.69 18.70 0.36
N GLN A 251 -6.77 18.62 -0.61
CA GLN A 251 -7.09 18.84 -2.02
C GLN A 251 -7.87 17.69 -2.65
N THR A 252 -7.59 16.45 -2.24
CA THR A 252 -8.23 15.27 -2.81
C THR A 252 -9.45 14.80 -2.01
N ALA A 253 -9.68 15.32 -0.80
CA ALA A 253 -10.61 14.72 0.16
C ALA A 253 -10.38 13.20 0.31
N TRP A 254 -9.12 12.79 0.39
CA TRP A 254 -8.74 11.37 0.48
C TRP A 254 -9.40 10.69 1.67
N ARG A 255 -10.00 9.53 1.44
CA ARG A 255 -10.61 8.73 2.49
C ARG A 255 -9.87 7.41 2.66
N GLY A 256 -9.47 7.10 3.89
CA GLY A 256 -8.78 5.86 4.22
C GLY A 256 -7.26 5.97 4.24
N PRO A 257 -6.57 4.82 4.31
CA PRO A 257 -5.12 4.78 4.41
C PRO A 257 -4.44 5.12 3.08
N PHE A 258 -3.25 5.69 3.19
CA PHE A 258 -2.34 5.90 2.07
C PHE A 258 -0.89 5.90 2.54
N GLU A 259 0.02 5.66 1.63
CA GLU A 259 1.45 5.86 1.83
C GLU A 259 2.00 6.71 0.68
N LEU A 260 2.70 7.80 1.02
CA LEU A 260 3.49 8.58 0.08
C LEU A 260 4.93 8.09 0.15
N GLU A 261 5.45 7.59 -0.97
CA GLU A 261 6.87 7.27 -1.12
C GLU A 261 7.59 8.45 -1.74
N CYS A 262 8.59 8.99 -1.05
CA CYS A 262 9.29 10.19 -1.44
C CYS A 262 10.81 9.98 -1.42
N MET A 263 11.51 10.77 -2.25
CA MET A 263 12.94 10.97 -2.14
C MET A 263 13.20 12.39 -1.63
N ILE A 264 14.05 12.53 -0.62
CA ILE A 264 14.45 13.84 -0.10
C ILE A 264 15.92 14.09 -0.48
N ASN A 265 16.14 15.15 -1.28
CA ASN A 265 17.47 15.58 -1.66
C ASN A 265 17.65 17.05 -1.23
N MET A 266 18.50 17.29 -0.23
CA MET A 266 18.65 18.61 0.42
C MET A 266 17.30 19.14 0.91
N GLN A 267 16.71 20.15 0.26
CA GLN A 267 15.42 20.74 0.62
C GLN A 267 14.28 20.34 -0.32
N ASN A 268 14.59 19.57 -1.36
CA ASN A 268 13.59 19.13 -2.34
C ASN A 268 13.01 17.78 -1.95
N ILE A 269 11.69 17.69 -2.01
CA ILE A 269 10.93 16.45 -1.83
C ILE A 269 10.39 16.06 -3.20
N TYR A 270 10.66 14.83 -3.60
CA TYR A 270 10.19 14.25 -4.85
C TYR A 270 9.18 13.15 -4.53
N LEU A 271 7.98 13.28 -5.04
CA LEU A 271 6.97 12.20 -4.95
C LEU A 271 7.34 11.09 -5.94
N ILE A 272 7.45 9.88 -5.46
CA ILE A 272 7.82 8.71 -6.27
C ILE A 272 6.62 7.82 -6.55
N GLU A 273 5.79 7.57 -5.52
CA GLU A 273 4.65 6.67 -5.60
C GLU A 273 3.61 6.97 -4.52
N ILE A 274 2.34 6.66 -4.81
CA ILE A 274 1.25 6.66 -3.85
C ILE A 274 0.71 5.25 -3.73
N ASN A 275 0.77 4.68 -2.53
CA ASN A 275 0.13 3.41 -2.22
C ASN A 275 -1.22 3.68 -1.53
N PRO A 276 -2.37 3.30 -2.10
CA PRO A 276 -3.71 3.60 -1.56
C PRO A 276 -4.13 2.60 -0.46
N ARG A 277 -3.22 2.23 0.38
CA ARG A 277 -3.36 1.22 1.45
C ARG A 277 -2.30 1.41 2.52
N PHE A 278 -2.42 0.65 3.61
CA PHE A 278 -1.36 0.57 4.60
C PHE A 278 -0.08 -0.08 4.05
N PRO A 279 1.11 0.36 4.50
CA PRO A 279 2.37 -0.35 4.27
C PRO A 279 2.56 -1.52 5.25
N ALA A 280 3.44 -2.46 4.89
CA ALA A 280 3.77 -3.60 5.73
C ALA A 280 4.48 -3.24 7.05
N TRP A 281 4.89 -2.01 7.24
CA TRP A 281 5.50 -1.50 8.46
C TRP A 281 4.52 -0.75 9.37
N VAL A 282 3.22 -0.70 9.05
CA VAL A 282 2.22 0.13 9.76
C VAL A 282 2.10 -0.17 11.25
N TYR A 283 2.36 -1.40 11.69
CA TYR A 283 2.33 -1.72 13.12
C TYR A 283 3.38 -0.93 13.92
N PHE A 284 4.48 -0.54 13.29
CA PHE A 284 5.46 0.33 13.93
C PHE A 284 4.87 1.69 14.32
N ALA A 285 3.98 2.25 13.51
CA ALA A 285 3.25 3.46 13.88
C ALA A 285 2.41 3.24 15.16
N THR A 286 1.75 2.09 15.27
CA THR A 286 1.00 1.71 16.48
C THR A 286 1.91 1.56 17.70
N ASP A 287 3.05 0.91 17.54
CA ASP A 287 4.01 0.65 18.61
C ASP A 287 4.62 1.94 19.20
N ILE A 288 4.72 2.98 18.40
CA ILE A 288 5.18 4.31 18.82
C ILE A 288 4.04 5.26 19.24
N GLY A 289 2.80 4.78 19.31
CA GLY A 289 1.66 5.50 19.88
C GLY A 289 0.62 6.02 18.88
N ILE A 290 0.80 5.81 17.56
CA ILE A 290 -0.14 6.24 16.52
C ILE A 290 -0.80 5.02 15.87
N ASN A 291 -1.96 4.61 16.38
CA ASN A 291 -2.68 3.45 15.84
C ASN A 291 -3.53 3.83 14.62
N LEU A 292 -2.89 3.90 13.44
CA LEU A 292 -3.54 4.27 12.19
C LEU A 292 -4.66 3.30 11.77
N PRO A 293 -4.54 1.96 11.91
CA PRO A 293 -5.65 1.05 11.68
C PRO A 293 -6.87 1.31 12.60
N GLN A 294 -6.67 1.69 13.87
CA GLN A 294 -7.76 2.05 14.75
C GLN A 294 -8.42 3.37 14.31
N ILE A 295 -7.65 4.35 13.84
CA ILE A 295 -8.20 5.59 13.25
C ILE A 295 -9.14 5.27 12.07
N VAL A 296 -8.77 4.31 11.21
CA VAL A 296 -9.65 3.84 10.12
C VAL A 296 -10.95 3.26 10.67
N MET A 297 -10.88 2.46 11.73
CA MET A 297 -12.08 1.89 12.37
C MET A 297 -12.95 2.97 12.99
N ASP A 298 -12.37 3.95 13.64
CA ASP A 298 -13.12 5.07 14.26
C ASP A 298 -13.82 5.93 13.18
N ILE A 299 -13.18 6.14 12.01
CA ILE A 299 -13.81 6.81 10.84
C ILE A 299 -14.97 5.96 10.29
N ILE A 300 -14.82 4.63 10.20
CA ILE A 300 -15.87 3.70 9.77
C ILE A 300 -17.08 3.75 10.72
N GLU A 301 -16.82 3.87 12.01
CA GLU A 301 -17.82 3.94 13.07
C GLU A 301 -18.38 5.36 13.28
N GLU A 302 -17.98 6.32 12.43
CA GLU A 302 -18.41 7.74 12.47
C GLU A 302 -18.10 8.44 13.80
N LYS A 303 -17.05 7.97 14.50
CA LYS A 303 -16.58 8.63 15.71
C LYS A 303 -15.81 9.90 15.38
N GLU A 304 -15.82 10.83 16.30
CA GLU A 304 -14.95 12.00 16.22
C GLU A 304 -13.50 11.59 16.52
N VAL A 305 -12.60 11.86 15.56
CA VAL A 305 -11.17 11.57 15.65
C VAL A 305 -10.39 12.86 15.61
N SER A 306 -9.68 13.16 16.68
CA SER A 306 -8.70 14.26 16.70
C SER A 306 -7.44 13.86 15.92
N PRO A 307 -6.82 14.76 15.15
CA PRO A 307 -5.58 14.47 14.44
C PRO A 307 -4.44 14.00 15.35
N GLN A 308 -3.80 12.89 14.98
CA GLN A 308 -2.66 12.30 15.68
C GLN A 308 -1.42 12.39 14.77
N LEU A 309 -0.70 13.50 14.87
CA LEU A 309 0.43 13.84 13.99
C LEU A 309 1.77 14.00 14.74
N GLU A 310 1.72 13.91 16.07
CA GLU A 310 2.91 14.01 16.92
C GLU A 310 3.31 12.61 17.39
N TYR A 311 4.55 12.23 17.13
CA TYR A 311 5.11 10.93 17.51
C TYR A 311 6.61 11.06 17.82
N PRO A 312 7.19 10.13 18.61
CA PRO A 312 8.61 10.16 18.93
C PRO A 312 9.48 9.91 17.69
N THR A 313 10.50 10.75 17.53
CA THR A 313 11.55 10.59 16.51
C THR A 313 12.66 9.66 16.98
N ASN A 314 13.56 9.28 16.06
CA ASN A 314 14.70 8.40 16.34
C ASN A 314 14.31 7.04 16.92
N LYS A 315 13.09 6.58 16.63
CA LYS A 315 12.68 5.20 16.89
C LYS A 315 13.04 4.34 15.67
N MET A 316 13.63 3.19 15.91
CA MET A 316 14.10 2.32 14.86
C MET A 316 13.12 1.18 14.62
N TYR A 317 12.68 1.05 13.37
CA TYR A 317 11.98 -0.13 12.86
C TYR A 317 13.01 -1.17 12.42
N ILE A 318 12.83 -2.39 12.88
CA ILE A 318 13.66 -3.55 12.46
C ILE A 318 12.71 -4.69 12.14
N ARG A 319 12.76 -5.15 10.89
CA ARG A 319 12.04 -6.33 10.46
C ARG A 319 12.85 -7.57 10.82
N VAL A 320 12.17 -8.58 11.34
CA VAL A 320 12.73 -9.90 11.60
C VAL A 320 11.96 -10.96 10.83
N VAL A 321 12.62 -12.03 10.44
CA VAL A 321 11.99 -13.27 9.98
C VAL A 321 11.92 -14.19 11.19
N ASP A 322 10.78 -14.82 11.39
CA ASP A 322 10.53 -15.75 12.49
C ASP A 322 9.89 -17.04 11.94
N GLU A 323 10.10 -18.14 12.63
CA GLU A 323 9.61 -19.46 12.29
C GLU A 323 8.56 -19.91 13.32
N PHE A 324 7.54 -20.63 12.88
CA PHE A 324 6.57 -21.26 13.76
C PHE A 324 6.13 -22.60 13.20
N THR A 325 5.58 -23.43 14.07
CA THR A 325 5.03 -24.75 13.71
C THR A 325 3.52 -24.71 13.78
N THR A 326 2.85 -25.29 12.79
CA THR A 326 1.41 -25.54 12.79
C THR A 326 1.13 -26.98 12.38
N ASP A 327 -0.07 -27.48 12.65
CA ASP A 327 -0.48 -28.81 12.26
C ASP A 327 -0.81 -28.88 10.75
N PHE A 328 -0.36 -29.91 10.08
CA PHE A 328 -0.68 -30.13 8.66
C PHE A 328 -2.19 -30.30 8.45
N THR A 329 -2.93 -30.74 9.47
CA THR A 329 -4.39 -30.80 9.45
C THR A 329 -5.04 -29.44 9.27
N ASP A 330 -4.46 -28.35 9.77
CA ASP A 330 -4.95 -26.99 9.60
C ASP A 330 -4.82 -26.55 8.13
N PHE A 331 -3.66 -26.85 7.50
CA PHE A 331 -3.48 -26.61 6.07
C PHE A 331 -4.50 -27.39 5.23
N MET A 332 -4.69 -28.67 5.49
CA MET A 332 -5.64 -29.51 4.77
C MET A 332 -7.09 -29.07 4.99
N LYS A 333 -7.41 -28.58 6.19
CA LYS A 333 -8.71 -28.01 6.50
C LYS A 333 -8.96 -26.75 5.69
N LEU A 334 -8.03 -25.78 5.72
CA LEU A 334 -8.15 -24.54 4.95
C LEU A 334 -8.28 -24.82 3.45
N LEU A 335 -7.52 -25.76 2.92
CA LEU A 335 -7.58 -26.16 1.51
C LEU A 335 -8.92 -26.79 1.12
N SER A 336 -9.49 -27.66 1.98
CA SER A 336 -10.70 -28.42 1.67
C SER A 336 -11.99 -27.68 1.99
N THR A 337 -12.02 -26.88 3.05
CA THR A 337 -13.23 -26.16 3.52
C THR A 337 -13.20 -24.67 3.21
N GLN A 338 -12.05 -24.14 2.78
CA GLN A 338 -11.79 -22.72 2.55
C GLN A 338 -11.93 -21.86 3.82
N GLU A 339 -11.85 -22.47 4.99
CA GLU A 339 -11.94 -21.78 6.29
C GLU A 339 -11.10 -22.49 7.38
N LEU A 340 -10.47 -21.71 8.24
CA LEU A 340 -9.66 -22.17 9.36
C LEU A 340 -10.01 -21.41 10.64
#